data_520bf9a4063c7909da283e32a861dc42
#
_entry.id   520bf9a4063c7909da283e32a861dc42
#
_cell.length_a   1.000
_cell.length_b   1.000
_cell.length_c   1.000
_cell.angle_alpha   90.00
_cell.angle_beta   90.00
_cell.angle_gamma   90.00
#
_symmetry.space_group_name_H-M   'P 1'
#
loop_
_entity.id
_entity.type
_entity.pdbx_description
1 polymer ?
#
loop_
_entity_poly.entity_id
_entity_poly.type
_entity_poly.pdbx_seq_one_letter_code
_entity_poly.pdbx_strand_id
1 'polypeptide(L)'
;GAEGSWPPPSGAPDARPWLPSPGRRRRRTAFASRHGKRHGKKSRLRCSKKPLHVNFKELGWDDWIIAPLEYEAYHCEGVCDFPLRSHLEPTNHAIIQTLMNSMDPGSTPPSCCVPTKLTPISILYIDAGNNVVYKQYEDMVVESCGCR
;
A
#
# COMPACT_ATOMS: atom_id res chain seq x y z
N GLY A 1 0.77 16.15 -12.60
CA GLY A 1 0.70 16.41 -11.93
C GLY A 1 -0.41 16.08 -11.47
N ALA A 2 -0.79 16.96 -11.25
CA ALA A 2 -1.89 16.70 -10.76
C ALA A 2 -2.34 15.60 -11.46
N GLU A 3 -1.75 15.52 -12.32
CA GLU A 3 -2.20 14.60 -13.01
C GLU A 3 -2.06 13.44 -12.39
N GLY A 4 -1.26 13.14 -11.97
CA GLY A 4 -1.15 11.97 -11.41
C GLY A 4 -2.08 11.91 -10.35
N SER A 5 -2.45 12.94 -9.96
CA SER A 5 -3.14 12.87 -8.82
C SER A 5 -4.33 12.12 -9.09
N TRP A 6 -4.73 11.51 -8.24
CA TRP A 6 -5.81 10.69 -8.29
C TRP A 6 -6.94 11.40 -7.65
N PRO A 7 -7.38 12.39 -8.16
CA PRO A 7 -8.49 12.95 -7.54
C PRO A 7 -9.66 12.37 -8.21
N PRO A 8 -10.61 12.03 -7.56
CA PRO A 8 -11.82 11.63 -8.19
C PRO A 8 -12.35 12.83 -8.93
N PRO A 9 -13.11 12.65 -9.92
CA PRO A 9 -13.75 13.71 -10.61
C PRO A 9 -14.56 14.51 -9.63
N SER A 10 -14.78 15.70 -9.95
CA SER A 10 -15.49 16.52 -9.02
C SER A 10 -16.84 15.96 -8.67
N GLY A 11 -17.40 15.19 -9.43
CA GLY A 11 -18.68 14.69 -9.00
C GLY A 11 -18.53 13.62 -7.96
N ALA A 12 -17.37 13.15 -7.82
CA ALA A 12 -17.20 12.10 -6.93
C ALA A 12 -17.41 12.64 -5.61
N PRO A 13 -18.13 12.05 -4.89
CA PRO A 13 -18.48 12.39 -3.63
C PRO A 13 -17.38 12.63 -2.85
N ASP A 14 -16.68 13.02 -3.15
CA ASP A 14 -15.91 13.36 -2.32
C ASP A 14 -15.01 12.58 -1.76
N ALA A 15 -14.17 13.04 -1.57
CA ALA A 15 -13.19 12.53 -0.98
C ALA A 15 -13.39 12.08 0.32
N ARG A 16 -14.44 12.21 0.78
CA ARG A 16 -14.63 11.81 2.01
C ARG A 16 -14.31 10.45 2.28
N PRO A 17 -14.46 9.55 1.45
CA PRO A 17 -14.21 8.17 1.76
C PRO A 17 -12.80 7.95 2.25
N TRP A 18 -11.96 8.83 1.99
CA TRP A 18 -10.62 8.65 2.38
C TRP A 18 -10.47 8.92 3.84
N LEU A 19 -11.34 9.66 4.40
CA LEU A 19 -11.21 10.01 5.76
C LEU A 19 -11.80 8.96 6.62
N PRO A 20 -11.01 8.24 7.31
CA PRO A 20 -11.54 7.18 8.15
C PRO A 20 -12.25 7.80 9.30
N SER A 21 -13.26 7.19 9.72
CA SER A 21 -13.94 7.70 10.86
C SER A 21 -13.09 7.35 12.04
N PRO A 22 -13.11 8.16 13.03
CA PRO A 22 -12.31 7.92 14.22
C PRO A 22 -12.62 6.60 14.87
N GLY A 23 -13.85 6.21 14.88
CA GLY A 23 -14.18 4.97 15.50
C GLY A 23 -13.59 3.80 14.78
N ARG A 24 -13.60 3.86 13.49
CA ARG A 24 -13.04 2.79 12.74
C ARG A 24 -11.55 2.73 12.96
N ARG A 25 -10.91 3.84 13.02
CA ARG A 25 -9.51 3.86 13.24
C ARG A 25 -9.16 3.25 14.59
N ARG A 26 -9.87 3.57 15.59
CA ARG A 26 -9.64 3.04 16.89
C ARG A 26 -9.79 1.54 16.90
N ARG A 27 -10.82 1.04 16.29
CA ARG A 27 -11.07 -0.36 16.25
C ARG A 27 -9.94 -1.08 15.54
N ARG A 28 -9.47 -0.53 14.46
CA ARG A 28 -8.41 -1.13 13.73
C ARG A 28 -7.14 -1.20 14.56
N THR A 29 -6.85 -0.19 15.29
CA THR A 29 -5.67 -0.19 16.11
C THR A 29 -5.73 -1.28 17.14
N ALA A 30 -6.82 -1.42 17.80
CA ALA A 30 -6.95 -2.43 18.80
C ALA A 30 -6.78 -3.81 18.21
N PHE A 31 -7.37 -4.03 17.09
CA PHE A 31 -7.27 -5.32 16.46
C PHE A 31 -5.85 -5.57 16.04
N ALA A 32 -5.19 -4.62 15.47
CA ALA A 32 -3.85 -4.79 15.03
C ALA A 32 -2.92 -5.08 16.19
N SER A 33 -3.14 -4.46 17.27
CA SER A 33 -2.34 -4.66 18.42
C SER A 33 -2.41 -6.09 18.90
N ARG A 34 -3.60 -6.59 19.06
CA ARG A 34 -3.78 -7.92 19.49
C ARG A 34 -3.21 -8.89 18.49
N HIS A 35 -3.45 -8.65 17.25
CA HIS A 35 -2.98 -9.51 16.21
C HIS A 35 -1.46 -9.51 16.20
N GLY A 36 -0.88 -8.38 16.34
CA GLY A 36 0.53 -8.26 16.32
C GLY A 36 1.20 -9.05 17.43
N LYS A 37 0.65 -9.04 18.56
CA LYS A 37 1.15 -9.76 19.62
C LYS A 37 1.19 -11.21 19.31
N ARG A 38 0.17 -11.76 18.81
CA ARG A 38 0.11 -13.10 18.49
C ARG A 38 1.09 -13.46 17.43
N HIS A 39 1.16 -12.71 16.37
CA HIS A 39 2.03 -13.02 15.31
C HIS A 39 3.48 -12.88 15.70
N GLY A 40 3.80 -11.97 16.50
CA GLY A 40 5.15 -11.76 16.86
C GLY A 40 5.84 -12.96 17.41
N LYS A 41 5.08 -13.84 17.95
CA LYS A 41 5.65 -14.95 18.48
C LYS A 41 5.88 -15.98 17.48
N LYS A 42 5.06 -16.15 16.58
CA LYS A 42 5.13 -17.17 15.67
C LYS A 42 5.98 -16.99 14.53
N SER A 43 5.86 -16.15 13.73
CA SER A 43 6.60 -16.11 12.56
C SER A 43 6.94 -14.76 12.20
N ARG A 44 8.14 -14.52 11.96
CA ARG A 44 8.56 -13.28 11.50
C ARG A 44 8.76 -13.43 10.05
N LEU A 45 7.73 -13.20 9.28
CA LEU A 45 7.81 -13.32 7.84
C LEU A 45 8.66 -12.20 7.31
N ARG A 46 9.49 -12.50 6.33
CA ARG A 46 10.33 -11.47 5.75
C ARG A 46 9.57 -10.65 4.74
N CYS A 47 10.06 -9.44 4.49
CA CYS A 47 9.45 -8.52 3.56
C CYS A 47 9.17 -9.18 2.23
N SER A 48 7.96 -9.16 1.79
CA SER A 48 7.58 -9.78 0.53
C SER A 48 6.26 -9.21 0.03
N LYS A 49 5.95 -9.51 -1.21
CA LYS A 49 4.71 -9.05 -1.81
C LYS A 49 3.59 -9.98 -1.39
N LYS A 50 2.50 -9.41 -0.97
CA LYS A 50 1.33 -10.16 -0.54
C LYS A 50 0.11 -9.68 -1.29
N PRO A 51 -0.90 -10.50 -1.41
CA PRO A 51 -2.09 -10.09 -2.15
C PRO A 51 -2.86 -8.99 -1.46
N LEU A 52 -3.40 -8.10 -2.24
CA LEU A 52 -4.32 -7.09 -1.73
C LEU A 52 -5.33 -6.85 -2.84
N HIS A 53 -6.53 -7.29 -2.64
CA HIS A 53 -7.57 -7.19 -3.66
C HIS A 53 -8.34 -5.89 -3.47
N VAL A 54 -8.44 -5.11 -4.51
CA VAL A 54 -9.18 -3.86 -4.46
C VAL A 54 -10.48 -4.02 -5.19
N ASN A 55 -11.57 -3.68 -4.54
CA ASN A 55 -12.88 -3.76 -5.15
C ASN A 55 -13.48 -2.36 -5.08
N PHE A 56 -13.60 -1.71 -6.22
CA PHE A 56 -14.08 -0.34 -6.24
C PHE A 56 -15.53 -0.22 -5.81
N LYS A 57 -16.28 -1.30 -5.95
CA LYS A 57 -17.65 -1.25 -5.53
C LYS A 57 -17.72 -1.17 -4.01
N GLU A 58 -16.85 -1.88 -3.32
CA GLU A 58 -16.83 -1.82 -1.88
C GLU A 58 -16.36 -0.46 -1.38
N LEU A 59 -15.60 0.25 -2.21
CA LEU A 59 -15.15 1.57 -1.85
C LEU A 59 -16.21 2.63 -2.16
N GLY A 60 -17.30 2.23 -2.80
CA GLY A 60 -18.34 3.17 -3.14
C GLY A 60 -18.03 3.95 -4.40
N TRP A 61 -17.11 3.50 -5.21
CA TRP A 61 -16.70 4.22 -6.41
C TRP A 61 -17.27 3.63 -7.68
N ASP A 62 -18.12 2.64 -7.57
CA ASP A 62 -18.67 2.01 -8.75
C ASP A 62 -19.67 2.89 -9.48
N ASP A 63 -20.03 4.01 -8.91
CA ASP A 63 -20.93 4.92 -9.59
C ASP A 63 -20.16 5.79 -10.58
N TRP A 64 -18.84 5.86 -10.51
CA TRP A 64 -18.10 6.61 -11.49
C TRP A 64 -16.98 5.80 -12.15
N ILE A 65 -16.58 4.68 -11.60
CA ILE A 65 -15.60 3.84 -12.25
C ILE A 65 -16.33 2.73 -13.00
N ILE A 66 -16.10 2.65 -14.29
CA ILE A 66 -16.75 1.64 -15.10
C ILE A 66 -15.97 0.35 -15.12
N ALA A 67 -14.69 0.44 -15.29
CA ALA A 67 -13.84 -0.76 -15.35
C ALA A 67 -12.39 -0.40 -15.11
N PRO A 68 -11.65 -1.28 -14.48
CA PRO A 68 -12.11 -2.54 -13.91
C PRO A 68 -12.78 -2.26 -12.58
N LEU A 69 -13.68 -3.11 -12.15
CA LEU A 69 -14.30 -2.92 -10.85
C LEU A 69 -13.45 -3.54 -9.75
N GLU A 70 -12.55 -4.40 -10.09
CA GLU A 70 -11.66 -5.02 -9.12
C GLU A 70 -10.30 -5.25 -9.73
N TYR A 71 -9.28 -5.24 -8.95
CA TYR A 71 -7.95 -5.61 -9.42
C TYR A 71 -7.07 -5.98 -8.23
N GLU A 72 -5.96 -6.64 -8.53
CA GLU A 72 -5.06 -7.06 -7.48
C GLU A 72 -3.98 -6.01 -7.38
N ALA A 73 -3.93 -5.28 -6.31
CA ALA A 73 -2.95 -4.23 -6.13
C ALA A 73 -1.69 -4.72 -5.44
N TYR A 74 -1.80 -5.79 -4.67
CA TYR A 74 -0.73 -6.33 -3.83
C TYR A 74 -0.25 -5.28 -2.83
N HIS A 75 0.50 -5.70 -1.87
CA HIS A 75 1.08 -4.79 -0.91
C HIS A 75 2.33 -5.44 -0.34
N CYS A 76 3.11 -4.69 0.38
CA CYS A 76 4.36 -5.19 0.92
C CYS A 76 4.22 -5.36 2.42
N GLU A 77 4.65 -6.50 2.90
CA GLU A 77 4.51 -6.79 4.30
C GLU A 77 5.63 -7.69 4.78
N GLY A 78 6.06 -7.52 5.98
CA GLY A 78 7.09 -8.37 6.54
C GLY A 78 8.20 -7.56 7.13
N VAL A 79 9.14 -8.26 7.76
CA VAL A 79 10.23 -7.59 8.45
C VAL A 79 11.45 -7.48 7.58
N CYS A 80 12.26 -6.47 7.83
CA CYS A 80 13.50 -6.26 7.13
C CYS A 80 14.64 -6.53 8.10
N ASP A 81 14.92 -7.82 8.33
CA ASP A 81 15.96 -8.21 9.24
C ASP A 81 17.30 -8.33 8.55
N PHE A 82 18.35 -8.17 9.25
CA PHE A 82 19.68 -8.33 8.71
C PHE A 82 20.00 -9.83 8.66
N PRO A 83 20.63 -10.29 7.61
CA PRO A 83 21.06 -9.53 6.44
C PRO A 83 19.93 -9.39 5.43
N LEU A 84 19.90 -8.26 4.75
CA LEU A 84 18.89 -8.03 3.73
C LEU A 84 19.27 -8.78 2.48
N ARG A 85 18.28 -9.40 1.85
CA ARG A 85 18.53 -10.16 0.65
C ARG A 85 18.64 -9.24 -0.54
N SER A 86 19.45 -9.65 -1.49
CA SER A 86 19.68 -8.79 -2.65
C SER A 86 18.41 -8.56 -3.46
N HIS A 87 17.51 -9.53 -3.49
CA HIS A 87 16.31 -9.34 -4.29
C HIS A 87 15.40 -8.26 -3.73
N LEU A 88 15.64 -7.82 -2.49
CA LEU A 88 14.88 -6.74 -1.92
C LEU A 88 15.45 -5.39 -2.32
N GLU A 89 16.52 -5.40 -3.09
CA GLU A 89 17.12 -4.17 -3.62
C GLU A 89 17.26 -3.10 -2.54
N PRO A 90 17.93 -3.40 -1.46
CA PRO A 90 18.04 -2.41 -0.40
C PRO A 90 18.99 -1.30 -0.79
N THR A 91 18.68 -0.10 -0.31
CA THR A 91 19.62 0.99 -0.51
C THR A 91 20.75 0.82 0.49
N ASN A 92 21.83 1.51 0.27
CA ASN A 92 22.95 1.43 1.21
C ASN A 92 22.51 1.94 2.57
N HIS A 93 21.66 2.94 2.60
CA HIS A 93 21.14 3.44 3.84
C HIS A 93 20.36 2.35 4.58
N ALA A 94 19.52 1.61 3.86
CA ALA A 94 18.73 0.56 4.49
C ALA A 94 19.62 -0.54 5.05
N ILE A 95 20.70 -0.86 4.36
CA ILE A 95 21.60 -1.88 4.84
C ILE A 95 22.23 -1.44 6.15
N ILE A 96 22.71 -0.21 6.22
CA ILE A 96 23.34 0.28 7.44
C ILE A 96 22.34 0.41 8.57
N GLN A 97 21.16 0.92 8.25
CA GLN A 97 20.14 1.06 9.28
C GLN A 97 19.73 -0.28 9.84
N THR A 98 19.59 -1.28 8.97
CA THR A 98 19.20 -2.60 9.43
C THR A 98 20.29 -3.23 10.27
N LEU A 99 21.54 -2.99 9.91
CA LEU A 99 22.63 -3.52 10.70
C LEU A 99 22.63 -2.86 12.08
N MET A 100 22.44 -1.57 12.14
CA MET A 100 22.41 -0.87 13.43
C MET A 100 21.24 -1.34 14.27
N ASN A 101 20.10 -1.59 13.64
CA ASN A 101 18.96 -2.07 14.38
C ASN A 101 19.23 -3.47 14.92
N SER A 102 19.95 -4.29 14.17
CA SER A 102 20.21 -5.64 14.61
C SER A 102 21.17 -5.64 15.80
N MET A 103 22.04 -4.66 15.88
CA MET A 103 22.97 -4.57 16.98
C MET A 103 22.35 -3.93 18.21
N ASP A 104 21.50 -2.98 18.02
CA ASP A 104 20.87 -2.29 19.14
C ASP A 104 19.46 -1.85 18.74
N PRO A 105 18.49 -2.73 18.86
CA PRO A 105 17.14 -2.41 18.41
C PRO A 105 16.53 -1.21 19.11
N GLY A 106 17.00 -0.89 20.27
CA GLY A 106 16.43 0.22 20.99
C GLY A 106 16.90 1.57 20.49
N SER A 107 18.02 1.62 19.79
CA SER A 107 18.54 2.89 19.35
C SER A 107 18.23 3.21 17.91
N THR A 108 17.97 2.23 17.11
CA THR A 108 17.73 2.45 15.68
C THR A 108 16.57 1.62 15.19
N PRO A 109 15.58 2.22 14.57
CA PRO A 109 14.45 1.43 14.04
C PRO A 109 14.89 0.65 12.83
N PRO A 110 14.15 -0.39 12.49
CA PRO A 110 14.48 -1.18 11.30
C PRO A 110 14.08 -0.45 10.04
N SER A 111 14.59 -0.90 8.91
CA SER A 111 14.12 -0.36 7.64
C SER A 111 12.73 -0.87 7.37
N CYS A 112 12.09 -0.30 6.37
CA CYS A 112 10.70 -0.58 6.08
C CYS A 112 10.50 -1.38 4.82
N CYS A 113 9.51 -2.27 4.85
CA CYS A 113 9.14 -3.07 3.69
C CYS A 113 8.19 -2.24 2.84
N VAL A 114 8.64 -1.82 1.69
CA VAL A 114 7.85 -0.93 0.83
C VAL A 114 7.91 -1.35 -0.62
N PRO A 115 6.97 -0.91 -1.44
CA PRO A 115 7.04 -1.20 -2.86
C PRO A 115 8.25 -0.56 -3.49
N THR A 116 9.00 -1.32 -4.28
CA THR A 116 10.14 -0.78 -4.98
C THR A 116 9.88 -0.66 -6.47
N LYS A 117 8.87 -1.36 -6.96
CA LYS A 117 8.52 -1.26 -8.36
C LYS A 117 7.02 -1.36 -8.47
N LEU A 118 6.44 -0.45 -9.19
CA LEU A 118 5.00 -0.39 -9.36
C LEU A 118 4.64 -0.33 -10.84
N THR A 119 3.49 -0.82 -11.20
CA THR A 119 3.05 -0.79 -12.58
C THR A 119 1.71 -0.08 -12.68
N PRO A 120 1.41 0.45 -13.84
CA PRO A 120 0.15 1.18 -14.00
C PRO A 120 -0.99 0.27 -14.40
N ILE A 121 -2.20 0.77 -14.27
CA ILE A 121 -3.35 0.11 -14.87
C ILE A 121 -4.18 1.20 -15.53
N SER A 122 -4.98 0.79 -16.49
CA SER A 122 -5.86 1.73 -17.17
C SER A 122 -7.25 1.63 -16.59
N ILE A 123 -7.87 2.74 -16.41
CA ILE A 123 -9.20 2.79 -15.81
C ILE A 123 -10.15 3.54 -16.72
N LEU A 124 -11.33 2.98 -16.86
CA LEU A 124 -12.40 3.60 -17.65
C LEU A 124 -13.37 4.19 -16.65
N TYR A 125 -13.61 5.45 -16.72
CA TYR A 125 -14.48 6.10 -15.73
C TYR A 125 -15.28 7.23 -16.35
N ILE A 126 -16.21 7.78 -15.59
CA ILE A 126 -17.04 8.88 -16.02
C ILE A 126 -16.60 10.13 -15.30
N ASP A 127 -16.26 11.18 -16.06
CA ASP A 127 -15.77 12.40 -15.43
C ASP A 127 -16.93 13.33 -15.04
N ALA A 128 -16.58 14.48 -14.52
CA ALA A 128 -17.59 15.41 -14.03
C ALA A 128 -18.53 15.88 -15.13
N GLY A 129 -18.07 15.88 -16.35
CA GLY A 129 -18.94 16.28 -17.46
C GLY A 129 -19.75 15.12 -18.00
N ASN A 130 -19.75 14.02 -17.29
CA ASN A 130 -20.49 12.85 -17.69
C ASN A 130 -19.93 12.26 -18.98
N ASN A 131 -18.64 12.42 -19.21
CA ASN A 131 -17.99 11.83 -20.36
C ASN A 131 -17.24 10.57 -19.92
N VAL A 132 -17.17 9.59 -20.79
CA VAL A 132 -16.44 8.38 -20.49
C VAL A 132 -15.00 8.59 -20.86
N VAL A 133 -14.10 8.37 -19.93
CA VAL A 133 -12.69 8.60 -20.10
C VAL A 133 -11.90 7.33 -19.81
N TYR A 134 -10.90 7.05 -20.63
CA TYR A 134 -10.05 5.90 -20.44
C TYR A 134 -8.65 6.45 -20.19
N LYS A 135 -8.12 6.22 -19.03
CA LYS A 135 -6.84 6.79 -18.66
C LYS A 135 -5.98 5.81 -17.90
N GLN A 136 -4.68 5.88 -18.14
CA GLN A 136 -3.75 5.02 -17.46
C GLN A 136 -3.25 5.74 -16.21
N TYR A 137 -3.33 5.08 -15.07
CA TYR A 137 -2.84 5.64 -13.82
C TYR A 137 -1.60 4.89 -13.41
N GLU A 138 -0.54 5.65 -13.09
CA GLU A 138 0.72 5.06 -12.70
C GLU A 138 0.72 4.57 -11.27
N ASP A 139 1.65 3.68 -10.98
CA ASP A 139 1.85 3.23 -9.61
C ASP A 139 0.61 2.65 -8.95
N MET A 140 -0.08 1.80 -9.66
CA MET A 140 -1.30 1.20 -9.13
C MET A 140 -1.12 -0.22 -8.64
N VAL A 141 -0.15 -0.94 -9.15
CA VAL A 141 0.04 -2.34 -8.78
C VAL A 141 1.47 -2.54 -8.32
N VAL A 142 1.64 -3.17 -7.17
CA VAL A 142 2.97 -3.44 -6.66
C VAL A 142 3.56 -4.59 -7.44
N GLU A 143 4.71 -4.38 -8.02
CA GLU A 143 5.38 -5.43 -8.76
C GLU A 143 6.42 -6.10 -7.89
N SER A 144 7.13 -5.35 -7.10
CA SER A 144 8.12 -5.92 -6.20
C SER A 144 8.24 -5.09 -4.94
N CYS A 145 8.71 -5.72 -3.88
CA CYS A 145 8.88 -5.06 -2.59
C CYS A 145 10.34 -5.08 -2.18
N GLY A 146 10.70 -4.17 -1.33
CA GLY A 146 12.06 -4.12 -0.83
C GLY A 146 12.13 -3.42 0.50
N CYS A 147 13.32 -3.31 1.04
CA CYS A 147 13.55 -2.69 2.33
C CYS A 147 14.27 -1.36 2.13
N ARG A 148 13.68 -0.30 2.62
CA ARG A 148 14.23 1.03 2.42
C ARG A 148 14.25 1.87 3.66
#